data_2e4540012c69947606fedd28b484f2d5
#
_entry.id   2e4540012c69947606fedd28b484f2d5
#
_cell.length_a   1.000
_cell.length_b   1.000
_cell.length_c   1.000
_cell.angle_alpha   90.00
_cell.angle_beta   90.00
_cell.angle_gamma   90.00
#
_symmetry.space_group_name_H-M   'P 1'
#
loop_
_entity.id
_entity.type
_entity.pdbx_description
1 polymer ?
#
loop_
_entity_poly.entity_id
_entity_poly.type
_entity_poly.pdbx_seq_one_letter_code
_entity_poly.pdbx_strand_id
1 'polypeptide(L)'
;GNYIVAGGDFNKDLLGNSAEIFGHEELEDNWAKPISKELIPNFMQLVAPLDEENPVPSCRNADQPYSESNFVVTVDGFLVSDNVAVENALVLDTGFQWSDHNPVYMDFILLP
;
A
#
# COMPACT_ATOMS: atom_id res chain seq x y z
N GLY A 1 21.38 -5.79 -16.06
CA GLY A 1 20.05 -6.13 -16.45
C GLY A 1 19.12 -4.94 -16.51
N ASN A 2 17.91 -5.20 -16.89
CA ASN A 2 16.88 -4.17 -16.94
C ASN A 2 16.35 -3.87 -15.54
N TYR A 3 15.87 -2.65 -15.34
CA TYR A 3 15.20 -2.24 -14.12
C TYR A 3 13.69 -2.24 -14.35
N ILE A 4 12.95 -2.70 -13.34
CA ILE A 4 11.49 -2.68 -13.38
C ILE A 4 10.99 -1.94 -12.14
N VAL A 5 10.16 -0.93 -12.36
CA VAL A 5 9.44 -0.22 -11.30
C VAL A 5 8.00 -0.11 -11.77
N ALA A 6 7.09 -0.74 -11.05
CA ALA A 6 5.67 -0.70 -11.33
C ALA A 6 4.92 -0.23 -10.09
N GLY A 7 3.93 0.61 -10.27
CA GLY A 7 3.14 1.11 -9.16
C GLY A 7 1.67 1.18 -9.49
N GLY A 8 0.82 1.12 -8.48
CA GLY A 8 -0.62 1.23 -8.66
C GLY A 8 -1.41 0.59 -7.54
N ASP A 9 -2.70 0.45 -7.79
CA ASP A 9 -3.66 -0.18 -6.90
C ASP A 9 -3.71 -1.68 -7.20
N PHE A 10 -3.34 -2.49 -6.21
CA PHE A 10 -3.31 -3.96 -6.34
C PHE A 10 -4.62 -4.62 -5.90
N ASN A 11 -5.57 -3.86 -5.37
CA ASN A 11 -6.84 -4.36 -4.83
C ASN A 11 -6.65 -5.47 -3.78
N LYS A 12 -5.52 -5.47 -3.12
CA LYS A 12 -5.17 -6.40 -2.04
C LYS A 12 -4.58 -5.62 -0.88
N ASP A 13 -4.71 -6.14 0.34
CA ASP A 13 -4.05 -5.57 1.49
C ASP A 13 -2.55 -5.87 1.41
N LEU A 14 -1.77 -4.86 1.05
CA LEU A 14 -0.33 -5.02 0.85
C LEU A 14 0.43 -5.19 2.16
N LEU A 15 -0.15 -4.73 3.27
CA LEU A 15 0.44 -4.88 4.61
C LEU A 15 0.06 -6.23 5.23
N GLY A 16 -1.00 -6.86 4.75
CA GLY A 16 -1.48 -8.16 5.22
C GLY A 16 -2.33 -8.08 6.48
N ASN A 17 -2.21 -7.04 7.28
CA ASN A 17 -2.88 -6.85 8.56
C ASN A 17 -3.27 -5.40 8.79
N SER A 18 -3.80 -4.75 7.76
CA SER A 18 -4.16 -3.33 7.83
C SER A 18 -5.11 -2.98 8.97
N ALA A 19 -6.07 -3.85 9.27
CA ALA A 19 -7.00 -3.60 10.36
C ALA A 19 -6.27 -3.42 11.70
N GLU A 20 -5.29 -4.27 11.97
CA GLU A 20 -4.46 -4.19 13.18
C GLU A 20 -3.60 -2.92 13.17
N ILE A 21 -2.94 -2.64 12.04
CA ILE A 21 -2.04 -1.49 11.92
C ILE A 21 -2.79 -0.17 12.10
N PHE A 22 -3.97 -0.05 11.48
CA PHE A 22 -4.75 1.18 11.52
C PHE A 22 -5.76 1.22 12.67
N GLY A 23 -5.79 0.19 13.51
CA GLY A 23 -6.54 0.19 14.76
C GLY A 23 -8.06 0.08 14.60
N HIS A 24 -8.54 -0.67 13.61
CA HIS A 24 -9.98 -0.91 13.46
C HIS A 24 -10.28 -2.41 13.40
N GLU A 25 -11.57 -2.73 13.55
CA GLU A 25 -12.02 -4.11 13.45
C GLU A 25 -11.94 -4.61 12.01
N GLU A 26 -11.68 -5.92 11.87
CA GLU A 26 -11.70 -6.58 10.57
C GLU A 26 -13.13 -6.58 10.02
N LEU A 27 -13.29 -6.25 8.73
CA LEU A 27 -14.58 -6.33 8.08
C LEU A 27 -14.95 -7.79 7.80
N GLU A 28 -16.22 -8.14 8.07
CA GLU A 28 -16.74 -9.48 7.78
C GLU A 28 -16.60 -9.83 6.29
N ASP A 29 -16.92 -8.86 5.42
CA ASP A 29 -16.80 -9.01 3.96
C ASP A 29 -15.66 -8.14 3.42
N ASN A 30 -14.47 -8.31 3.97
CA ASN A 30 -13.32 -7.51 3.55
C ASN A 30 -12.94 -7.84 2.10
N TRP A 31 -13.13 -6.86 1.21
CA TRP A 31 -12.79 -7.00 -0.21
C TRP A 31 -11.26 -7.01 -0.43
N ALA A 32 -10.50 -6.37 0.46
CA ALA A 32 -9.04 -6.28 0.35
C ALA A 32 -8.40 -7.43 1.11
N LYS A 33 -8.31 -8.58 0.47
CA LYS A 33 -7.65 -9.75 1.06
C LYS A 33 -6.13 -9.52 1.09
N PRO A 34 -5.41 -10.14 2.05
CA PRO A 34 -3.95 -10.06 2.05
C PRO A 34 -3.38 -10.53 0.72
N ILE A 35 -2.37 -9.82 0.22
CA ILE A 35 -1.72 -10.21 -1.02
C ILE A 35 -0.94 -11.51 -0.81
N SER A 36 -1.05 -12.43 -1.78
CA SER A 36 -0.30 -13.67 -1.75
C SER A 36 1.11 -13.45 -2.33
N LYS A 37 2.13 -13.87 -1.59
CA LYS A 37 3.52 -13.78 -2.05
C LYS A 37 3.78 -14.62 -3.29
N GLU A 38 2.95 -15.63 -3.54
CA GLU A 38 3.05 -16.47 -4.73
C GLU A 38 2.77 -15.71 -6.03
N LEU A 39 2.06 -14.59 -5.93
CA LEU A 39 1.77 -13.73 -7.08
C LEU A 39 2.96 -12.86 -7.49
N ILE A 40 4.00 -12.79 -6.65
CA ILE A 40 5.15 -11.93 -6.88
C ILE A 40 6.28 -12.76 -7.50
N PRO A 41 6.78 -12.38 -8.71
CA PRO A 41 7.90 -13.10 -9.32
C PRO A 41 9.14 -13.11 -8.42
N ASN A 42 9.93 -14.19 -8.51
CA ASN A 42 11.12 -14.38 -7.67
C ASN A 42 12.18 -13.28 -7.83
N PHE A 43 12.22 -12.62 -9.00
CA PHE A 43 13.20 -11.55 -9.27
C PHE A 43 12.66 -10.17 -8.92
N MET A 44 11.51 -10.09 -8.25
CA MET A 44 10.88 -8.83 -7.87
C MET A 44 10.55 -8.82 -6.38
N GLN A 45 10.36 -7.61 -5.85
CA GLN A 45 9.91 -7.44 -4.47
C GLN A 45 8.71 -6.50 -4.43
N LEU A 46 7.77 -6.82 -3.56
CA LEU A 46 6.62 -5.97 -3.26
C LEU A 46 7.06 -4.89 -2.27
N VAL A 47 6.70 -3.65 -2.56
CA VAL A 47 6.96 -2.52 -1.67
C VAL A 47 5.62 -1.95 -1.22
N ALA A 48 5.28 -2.21 0.04
CA ALA A 48 4.07 -1.69 0.67
C ALA A 48 4.45 -0.43 1.46
N PRO A 49 3.92 0.76 1.08
CA PRO A 49 4.30 1.99 1.76
C PRO A 49 3.76 2.03 3.18
N LEU A 50 4.63 2.29 4.14
CA LEU A 50 4.26 2.33 5.55
C LEU A 50 5.28 3.13 6.35
N ASP A 51 4.78 4.04 7.20
CA ASP A 51 5.53 4.64 8.29
C ASP A 51 5.05 3.98 9.58
N GLU A 52 5.88 3.14 10.19
CA GLU A 52 5.49 2.38 11.38
C GLU A 52 5.20 3.26 12.60
N GLU A 53 5.81 4.44 12.67
CA GLU A 53 5.59 5.38 13.78
C GLU A 53 4.31 6.19 13.60
N ASN A 54 3.93 6.44 12.35
CA ASN A 54 2.73 7.21 12.04
C ASN A 54 2.05 6.62 10.80
N PRO A 55 1.39 5.47 10.95
CA PRO A 55 0.81 4.77 9.80
C PRO A 55 -0.33 5.56 9.15
N VAL A 56 -0.26 5.67 7.83
CA VAL A 56 -1.27 6.34 7.00
C VAL A 56 -1.76 5.35 5.95
N PRO A 57 -3.08 5.07 5.90
CA PRO A 57 -3.61 4.13 4.91
C PRO A 57 -3.68 4.77 3.52
N SER A 58 -3.57 3.94 2.47
CA SER A 58 -3.64 4.44 1.10
C SER A 58 -5.07 4.54 0.56
N CYS A 59 -6.03 3.85 1.19
CA CYS A 59 -7.39 3.75 0.64
C CYS A 59 -8.42 3.66 1.76
N ARG A 60 -9.61 4.19 1.49
CA ARG A 60 -10.79 4.04 2.34
C ARG A 60 -11.96 3.47 1.53
N ASN A 61 -12.94 2.91 2.22
CA ASN A 61 -14.19 2.60 1.58
C ASN A 61 -14.87 3.90 1.10
N ALA A 62 -15.41 3.86 -0.11
CA ALA A 62 -16.01 5.01 -0.77
C ALA A 62 -17.55 4.99 -0.71
N ASP A 63 -18.11 4.17 0.15
CA ASP A 63 -19.57 4.01 0.30
C ASP A 63 -20.23 5.16 1.08
N GLN A 64 -19.42 5.98 1.73
CA GLN A 64 -19.85 7.13 2.53
C GLN A 64 -18.80 8.24 2.44
N PRO A 65 -19.16 9.48 2.79
CA PRO A 65 -18.16 10.53 2.98
C PRO A 65 -17.14 10.12 4.02
N TYR A 66 -15.90 10.59 3.90
CA TYR A 66 -14.83 10.20 4.81
C TYR A 66 -15.13 10.58 6.24
N SER A 67 -14.89 9.64 7.14
CA SER A 67 -14.89 9.86 8.59
C SER A 67 -13.87 8.93 9.23
N GLU A 68 -13.53 9.15 10.49
CA GLU A 68 -12.56 8.30 11.20
C GLU A 68 -13.05 6.86 11.40
N SER A 69 -14.35 6.62 11.21
CA SER A 69 -14.92 5.28 11.32
C SER A 69 -14.94 4.48 10.01
N ASN A 70 -14.48 5.06 8.90
CA ASN A 70 -14.40 4.34 7.64
C ASN A 70 -13.39 3.19 7.72
N PHE A 71 -13.69 2.11 6.99
CA PHE A 71 -12.70 1.08 6.75
C PHE A 71 -11.55 1.66 5.92
N VAL A 72 -10.32 1.43 6.37
CA VAL A 72 -9.11 1.88 5.68
C VAL A 72 -8.14 0.70 5.50
N VAL A 73 -7.36 0.76 4.44
CA VAL A 73 -6.45 -0.31 4.05
C VAL A 73 -5.36 0.28 3.14
N THR A 74 -4.21 -0.36 3.06
CA THR A 74 -3.19 0.01 2.07
C THR A 74 -3.20 -1.01 0.93
N VAL A 75 -3.68 -0.55 -0.24
CA VAL A 75 -3.76 -1.36 -1.47
C VAL A 75 -2.87 -0.80 -2.58
N ASP A 76 -2.32 0.40 -2.39
CA ASP A 76 -1.48 1.08 -3.37
C ASP A 76 -0.02 0.94 -2.97
N GLY A 77 0.81 0.50 -3.91
CA GLY A 77 2.22 0.28 -3.66
C GLY A 77 2.97 -0.01 -4.94
N PHE A 78 4.09 -0.71 -4.82
CA PHE A 78 5.02 -0.89 -5.93
C PHE A 78 5.54 -2.32 -6.01
N LEU A 79 5.90 -2.72 -7.23
CA LEU A 79 6.71 -3.90 -7.50
C LEU A 79 7.98 -3.43 -8.18
N VAL A 80 9.11 -3.85 -7.65
CA VAL A 80 10.42 -3.46 -8.19
C VAL A 80 11.28 -4.69 -8.41
N SER A 81 12.16 -4.64 -9.43
CA SER A 81 13.13 -5.71 -9.64
C SER A 81 14.21 -5.67 -8.55
N ASP A 82 14.91 -6.80 -8.35
CA ASP A 82 15.90 -6.95 -7.27
C ASP A 82 17.08 -5.99 -7.37
N ASN A 83 17.30 -5.41 -8.54
CA ASN A 83 18.35 -4.42 -8.77
C ASN A 83 17.90 -2.98 -8.51
N VAL A 84 16.75 -2.80 -7.88
CA VAL A 84 16.25 -1.50 -7.40
C VAL A 84 16.30 -1.52 -5.87
N ALA A 85 17.06 -0.61 -5.29
CA ALA A 85 17.17 -0.47 -3.83
C ALA A 85 16.20 0.61 -3.37
N VAL A 86 15.17 0.22 -2.61
CA VAL A 86 14.18 1.15 -2.09
C VAL A 86 14.71 1.77 -0.81
N GLU A 87 14.77 3.09 -0.78
CA GLU A 87 15.20 3.84 0.41
C GLU A 87 14.03 4.12 1.33
N ASN A 88 12.89 4.51 0.74
CA ASN A 88 11.72 4.77 1.53
C ASN A 88 10.46 4.69 0.66
N ALA A 89 9.34 4.26 1.25
CA ALA A 89 8.06 4.21 0.57
C ALA A 89 6.96 4.59 1.57
N LEU A 90 6.24 5.65 1.27
CA LEU A 90 5.29 6.28 2.19
C LEU A 90 3.99 6.62 1.50
N VAL A 91 2.97 6.82 2.31
CA VAL A 91 1.66 7.34 1.88
C VAL A 91 1.59 8.81 2.27
N LEU A 92 1.26 9.66 1.31
CA LEU A 92 1.06 11.08 1.58
C LEU A 92 -0.35 11.28 2.13
N ASP A 93 -0.45 11.70 3.39
CA ASP A 93 -1.73 11.91 4.05
C ASP A 93 -2.38 13.20 3.55
N THR A 94 -3.39 13.06 2.69
CA THR A 94 -4.21 14.18 2.23
C THR A 94 -5.53 14.28 2.99
N GLY A 95 -5.75 13.40 3.98
CA GLY A 95 -7.01 13.29 4.69
C GLY A 95 -8.15 12.80 3.81
N PHE A 96 -7.83 12.14 2.70
CA PHE A 96 -8.82 11.68 1.70
C PHE A 96 -9.72 12.82 1.21
N GLN A 97 -9.13 14.01 1.08
CA GLN A 97 -9.89 15.23 0.79
C GLN A 97 -10.46 15.26 -0.63
N TRP A 98 -9.75 14.66 -1.57
CA TRP A 98 -10.11 14.71 -3.00
C TRP A 98 -10.38 13.35 -3.63
N SER A 99 -10.08 12.26 -2.92
CA SER A 99 -10.16 10.91 -3.46
C SER A 99 -10.34 9.91 -2.32
N ASP A 100 -10.82 8.72 -2.63
CA ASP A 100 -10.82 7.57 -1.71
C ASP A 100 -9.45 6.90 -1.63
N HIS A 101 -8.45 7.44 -2.34
CA HIS A 101 -7.05 7.04 -2.22
C HIS A 101 -6.18 8.23 -1.82
N ASN A 102 -5.18 7.96 -0.99
CA ASN A 102 -4.07 8.87 -0.75
C ASN A 102 -2.95 8.56 -1.74
N PRO A 103 -2.19 9.55 -2.22
CA PRO A 103 -1.02 9.29 -3.05
C PRO A 103 0.03 8.48 -2.31
N VAL A 104 0.72 7.61 -3.03
CA VAL A 104 1.88 6.88 -2.51
C VAL A 104 3.11 7.26 -3.29
N TYR A 105 4.27 7.25 -2.63
CA TYR A 105 5.53 7.58 -3.28
C TYR A 105 6.67 6.74 -2.73
N MET A 106 7.74 6.66 -3.50
CA MET A 106 8.88 5.83 -3.17
C MET A 106 10.16 6.51 -3.67
N ASP A 107 11.18 6.49 -2.83
CA ASP A 107 12.55 6.89 -3.21
C ASP A 107 13.38 5.63 -3.40
N PHE A 108 14.12 5.56 -4.50
CA PHE A 108 14.88 4.36 -4.80
C PHE A 108 16.19 4.69 -5.55
N ILE A 109 17.10 3.73 -5.54
CA ILE A 109 18.38 3.80 -6.25
C ILE A 109 18.46 2.61 -7.20
N LEU A 110 18.89 2.86 -8.43
CA LEU A 110 19.16 1.80 -9.39
C LEU A 110 20.58 1.25 -9.13
N LEU A 111 20.67 -0.02 -8.82
CA LEU A 111 21.96 -0.66 -8.55
C LEU A 111 22.68 -1.02 -9.85
N PRO A 112 24.04 -0.86 -9.89
CA PRO A 112 24.81 -1.21 -11.08
C PRO A 112 24.82 -2.72 -11.40
#